data_bce835544de512d90b94f560db8731b8
#
_entry.id   bce835544de512d90b94f560db8731b8
#
_cell.length_a   1.000
_cell.length_b   1.000
_cell.length_c   1.000
_cell.angle_alpha   90.00
_cell.angle_beta   90.00
_cell.angle_gamma   90.00
#
_symmetry.space_group_name_H-M   'P 1'
#
loop_
_entity.id
_entity.type
_entity.pdbx_description
1 polymer ?
#
loop_
_entity_poly.entity_id
_entity_poly.type
_entity_poly.pdbx_seq_one_letter_code
_entity_poly.pdbx_strand_id
1 'polypeptide(L)'
;MSKPYFLSRVKLRDDVTLAQLRKHGLFASNEYQNHKLVWKIMSYADNQERDFIFRTDFDTNGLPSFIICSQHEPQHDNDIWDIETKNYLPILETGEKLKFYLRWNPTRTENTETIRKERVTKLPLRKTRRVDVILEARRRAIEDHQEWSNDSIELKGSINWLKNHEHKHVSGQNGFVETSVFSIAESSIQVERYYQVPHPKVGNQKIQKREDFETAKKLSILDVSGILTVENPSLFNEILLHG
;
A
#
# COMPACT_ATOMS: atom_id res chain seq x y z
N MET A 1 18.82 -18.56 11.12
CA MET A 1 17.48 -18.43 11.73
C MET A 1 16.96 -17.06 11.35
N SER A 2 15.84 -16.99 10.65
CA SER A 2 15.16 -15.71 10.37
C SER A 2 14.74 -15.05 11.68
N LYS A 3 14.92 -13.74 11.81
CA LYS A 3 14.44 -12.99 12.96
C LYS A 3 12.91 -13.15 13.03
N PRO A 4 12.32 -13.33 14.23
CA PRO A 4 10.87 -13.36 14.35
C PRO A 4 10.28 -12.01 13.94
N TYR A 5 9.13 -12.03 13.30
CA TYR A 5 8.30 -10.85 13.10
C TYR A 5 7.27 -10.75 14.20
N PHE A 6 6.76 -9.56 14.41
CA PHE A 6 5.69 -9.26 15.34
C PHE A 6 4.44 -8.81 14.58
N LEU A 7 3.29 -9.33 14.98
CA LEU A 7 2.00 -8.84 14.55
C LEU A 7 1.32 -8.14 15.71
N SER A 8 1.13 -6.84 15.59
CA SER A 8 0.58 -6.01 16.64
C SER A 8 -0.77 -5.44 16.23
N ARG A 9 -1.75 -5.53 17.11
CA ARG A 9 -3.01 -4.82 17.02
C ARG A 9 -2.95 -3.60 17.94
N VAL A 10 -3.15 -2.42 17.36
CA VAL A 10 -3.13 -1.15 18.04
C VAL A 10 -4.49 -0.52 17.94
N LYS A 11 -5.17 -0.29 19.04
CA LYS A 11 -6.47 0.39 19.12
C LYS A 11 -6.44 1.49 20.16
N LEU A 12 -7.35 2.42 20.10
CA LEU A 12 -7.54 3.41 21.14
C LEU A 12 -8.06 2.74 22.41
N ARG A 13 -7.59 3.19 23.56
CA ARG A 13 -8.12 2.78 24.86
C ARG A 13 -9.52 3.33 25.03
N ASP A 14 -10.36 2.60 25.75
CA ASP A 14 -11.77 2.97 25.96
C ASP A 14 -11.95 4.23 26.84
N ASP A 15 -10.92 4.59 27.62
CA ASP A 15 -10.90 5.74 28.53
C ASP A 15 -10.32 7.03 27.92
N VAL A 16 -10.03 7.03 26.61
CA VAL A 16 -9.46 8.20 25.92
C VAL A 16 -10.45 9.33 25.82
N THR A 17 -10.04 10.50 26.31
CA THR A 17 -10.87 11.71 26.31
C THR A 17 -10.83 12.46 24.96
N LEU A 18 -11.86 13.26 24.70
CA LEU A 18 -11.89 14.14 23.51
C LEU A 18 -10.69 15.11 23.45
N ALA A 19 -10.19 15.54 24.61
CA ALA A 19 -9.02 16.41 24.68
C ALA A 19 -7.75 15.68 24.21
N GLN A 20 -7.57 14.42 24.57
CA GLN A 20 -6.47 13.58 24.12
C GLN A 20 -6.58 13.29 22.61
N LEU A 21 -7.76 12.96 22.09
CA LEU A 21 -7.98 12.78 20.65
C LEU A 21 -7.59 14.04 19.85
N ARG A 22 -7.96 15.24 20.35
CA ARG A 22 -7.54 16.51 19.73
C ARG A 22 -6.03 16.72 19.77
N LYS A 23 -5.42 16.49 20.93
CA LYS A 23 -3.95 16.61 21.14
C LYS A 23 -3.18 15.76 20.13
N HIS A 24 -3.66 14.55 19.85
CA HIS A 24 -3.05 13.61 18.91
C HIS A 24 -3.51 13.76 17.46
N GLY A 25 -4.43 14.70 17.17
CA GLY A 25 -4.91 15.00 15.81
C GLY A 25 -5.79 13.90 15.19
N LEU A 26 -6.47 13.10 16.01
CA LEU A 26 -7.22 11.91 15.57
C LEU A 26 -8.58 12.24 14.95
N PHE A 27 -9.12 13.44 15.13
CA PHE A 27 -10.39 13.87 14.53
C PHE A 27 -10.34 14.15 13.03
N ALA A 28 -9.16 14.35 12.47
CA ALA A 28 -8.95 14.62 11.05
C ALA A 28 -8.03 13.56 10.44
N SER A 29 -8.19 12.31 10.85
CA SER A 29 -7.33 11.24 10.38
C SER A 29 -7.53 11.04 8.88
N ASN A 30 -6.43 11.12 8.15
CA ASN A 30 -6.31 10.73 6.76
C ASN A 30 -5.10 9.80 6.63
N GLU A 31 -4.92 9.19 5.49
CA GLU A 31 -3.84 8.22 5.26
C GLU A 31 -2.46 8.75 5.65
N TYR A 32 -2.20 10.04 5.43
CA TYR A 32 -0.93 10.67 5.80
C TYR A 32 -0.78 10.85 7.33
N GLN A 33 -1.87 11.19 8.02
CA GLN A 33 -1.85 11.30 9.49
C GLN A 33 -1.72 9.92 10.12
N ASN A 34 -2.44 8.92 9.60
CA ASN A 34 -2.32 7.54 10.04
C ASN A 34 -0.90 7.01 9.90
N HIS A 35 -0.24 7.29 8.76
CA HIS A 35 1.16 6.98 8.57
C HIS A 35 2.06 7.59 9.67
N LYS A 36 1.87 8.88 9.99
CA LYS A 36 2.63 9.53 11.07
C LYS A 36 2.35 8.95 12.45
N LEU A 37 1.10 8.56 12.71
CA LEU A 37 0.73 7.92 13.98
C LEU A 37 1.46 6.58 14.14
N VAL A 38 1.47 5.75 13.11
CA VAL A 38 2.17 4.46 13.14
C VAL A 38 3.68 4.67 13.34
N TRP A 39 4.30 5.65 12.67
CA TRP A 39 5.72 5.98 12.91
C TRP A 39 6.00 6.36 14.36
N LYS A 40 5.11 7.12 15.02
CA LYS A 40 5.23 7.44 16.44
C LYS A 40 5.07 6.20 17.32
N ILE A 41 4.10 5.35 17.02
CA ILE A 41 3.85 4.09 17.75
C ILE A 41 5.07 3.17 17.65
N MET A 42 5.73 3.15 16.49
CA MET A 42 6.95 2.38 16.29
C MET A 42 8.20 3.05 16.88
N SER A 43 8.10 4.31 17.33
CA SER A 43 9.20 5.10 17.92
C SER A 43 10.47 5.21 17.06
N TYR A 44 10.29 5.29 15.73
CA TYR A 44 11.42 5.43 14.80
C TYR A 44 12.00 6.84 14.84
N ALA A 45 13.33 6.92 14.80
CA ALA A 45 14.04 8.16 14.54
C ALA A 45 13.85 8.58 13.07
N ASP A 46 13.93 9.89 12.79
CA ASP A 46 13.65 10.47 11.46
C ASP A 46 14.46 9.87 10.30
N ASN A 47 15.60 9.24 10.57
CA ASN A 47 16.51 8.66 9.58
C ASN A 47 16.56 7.12 9.60
N GLN A 48 15.68 6.47 10.35
CA GLN A 48 15.66 5.01 10.42
C GLN A 48 14.92 4.42 9.23
N GLU A 49 15.45 3.37 8.63
CA GLU A 49 14.75 2.63 7.57
C GLU A 49 13.51 1.96 8.13
N ARG A 50 12.44 2.02 7.35
CA ARG A 50 11.17 1.41 7.68
C ARG A 50 11.29 -0.12 7.59
N ASP A 51 11.01 -0.81 8.69
CA ASP A 51 10.99 -2.27 8.80
C ASP A 51 9.61 -2.82 9.17
N PHE A 52 8.55 -2.09 8.88
CA PHE A 52 7.18 -2.47 9.15
C PHE A 52 6.24 -2.17 7.98
N ILE A 53 5.20 -2.95 7.90
CA ILE A 53 4.00 -2.68 7.09
C ILE A 53 2.80 -2.56 8.02
N PHE A 54 1.77 -1.84 7.61
CA PHE A 54 0.58 -1.70 8.41
C PHE A 54 -0.68 -1.55 7.57
N ARG A 55 -1.80 -1.91 8.18
CA ARG A 55 -3.15 -1.65 7.70
C ARG A 55 -3.88 -0.77 8.70
N THR A 56 -4.59 0.23 8.20
CA THR A 56 -5.51 1.05 8.99
C THR A 56 -6.92 0.49 8.86
N ASP A 57 -7.55 0.21 9.98
CA ASP A 57 -8.97 -0.07 10.09
C ASP A 57 -9.63 1.08 10.87
N PHE A 58 -10.95 1.22 10.76
CA PHE A 58 -11.71 2.23 11.49
C PHE A 58 -12.81 1.55 12.30
N ASP A 59 -13.01 2.03 13.52
CA ASP A 59 -14.13 1.60 14.34
C ASP A 59 -15.46 2.25 13.87
N THR A 60 -16.54 1.94 14.56
CA THR A 60 -17.89 2.48 14.28
C THR A 60 -17.98 3.99 14.44
N ASN A 61 -17.07 4.61 15.19
CA ASN A 61 -16.98 6.05 15.42
C ASN A 61 -16.05 6.74 14.44
N GLY A 62 -15.45 5.99 13.49
CA GLY A 62 -14.47 6.50 12.53
C GLY A 62 -13.07 6.74 13.13
N LEU A 63 -12.79 6.22 14.31
CA LEU A 63 -11.46 6.31 14.92
C LEU A 63 -10.55 5.21 14.40
N PRO A 64 -9.25 5.52 14.14
CA PRO A 64 -8.33 4.58 13.53
C PRO A 64 -7.86 3.51 14.53
N SER A 65 -7.71 2.30 14.01
CA SER A 65 -6.95 1.22 14.62
C SER A 65 -5.96 0.67 13.59
N PHE A 66 -4.90 0.02 14.06
CA PHE A 66 -3.83 -0.44 13.18
C PHE A 66 -3.52 -1.92 13.42
N ILE A 67 -3.28 -2.64 12.34
CA ILE A 67 -2.59 -3.93 12.36
C ILE A 67 -1.21 -3.68 11.78
N ILE A 68 -0.17 -3.93 12.58
CA ILE A 68 1.23 -3.67 12.22
C ILE A 68 1.99 -4.99 12.18
N CYS A 69 2.69 -5.25 11.10
CA CYS A 69 3.67 -6.33 11.01
C CYS A 69 5.07 -5.71 10.93
N SER A 70 5.97 -6.07 11.85
CA SER A 70 7.26 -5.41 12.02
C SER A 70 8.35 -6.36 12.52
N GLN A 71 9.62 -5.98 12.34
CA GLN A 71 10.77 -6.70 12.91
C GLN A 71 11.00 -6.40 14.39
N HIS A 72 10.39 -5.34 14.92
CA HIS A 72 10.46 -4.94 16.31
C HIS A 72 9.05 -4.72 16.87
N GLU A 73 8.89 -4.96 18.15
CA GLU A 73 7.63 -4.63 18.81
C GLU A 73 7.41 -3.11 18.82
N PRO A 74 6.15 -2.65 18.70
CA PRO A 74 5.83 -1.24 18.91
C PRO A 74 6.34 -0.81 20.29
N GLN A 75 7.07 0.29 20.34
CA GLN A 75 7.50 0.91 21.56
C GLN A 75 6.46 1.94 21.95
N HIS A 76 5.92 1.78 23.14
CA HIS A 76 4.86 2.68 23.52
C HIS A 76 5.20 3.52 24.76
N ASP A 77 5.04 4.79 24.52
CA ASP A 77 4.80 5.77 25.56
C ASP A 77 3.31 6.13 25.46
N ASN A 78 2.45 5.37 26.16
CA ASN A 78 1.06 5.25 25.70
C ASN A 78 0.03 5.82 26.65
N ASP A 79 -0.22 7.09 26.45
CA ASP A 79 -1.40 7.71 27.04
C ASP A 79 -2.74 7.25 26.42
N ILE A 80 -2.74 6.76 25.18
CA ILE A 80 -3.99 6.59 24.42
C ILE A 80 -4.16 5.25 23.70
N TRP A 81 -3.07 4.47 23.50
CA TRP A 81 -3.13 3.23 22.75
C TRP A 81 -3.17 2.00 23.63
N ASP A 82 -3.97 1.03 23.26
CA ASP A 82 -3.95 -0.34 23.75
C ASP A 82 -3.30 -1.21 22.66
N ILE A 83 -2.20 -1.88 23.02
CA ILE A 83 -1.36 -2.63 22.08
C ILE A 83 -1.28 -4.08 22.49
N GLU A 84 -1.73 -4.96 21.62
CA GLU A 84 -1.57 -6.40 21.75
C GLU A 84 -0.59 -6.89 20.70
N THR A 85 0.49 -7.54 21.11
CA THR A 85 1.55 -8.04 20.23
C THR A 85 1.72 -9.55 20.36
N LYS A 86 1.96 -10.22 19.24
CA LYS A 86 2.33 -11.64 19.19
C LYS A 86 3.45 -11.87 18.19
N ASN A 87 4.23 -12.92 18.42
CA ASN A 87 5.16 -13.42 17.40
C ASN A 87 4.38 -13.82 16.13
N TYR A 88 4.93 -13.46 14.99
CA TYR A 88 4.34 -13.74 13.68
C TYR A 88 5.33 -14.45 12.78
N LEU A 89 5.11 -15.73 12.58
CA LEU A 89 5.87 -16.56 11.65
C LEU A 89 4.87 -17.48 10.94
N PRO A 90 4.28 -17.03 9.84
CA PRO A 90 3.32 -17.84 9.12
C PRO A 90 4.01 -19.08 8.55
N ILE A 91 3.44 -20.25 8.82
CA ILE A 91 3.83 -21.53 8.23
C ILE A 91 2.89 -21.77 7.06
N LEU A 92 3.42 -21.67 5.85
CA LEU A 92 2.66 -21.81 4.62
C LEU A 92 3.17 -23.01 3.82
N GLU A 93 2.28 -23.62 3.06
CA GLU A 93 2.58 -24.75 2.18
C GLU A 93 2.39 -24.38 0.71
N THR A 94 3.14 -25.02 -0.18
CA THR A 94 2.92 -24.86 -1.62
C THR A 94 1.54 -25.41 -2.00
N GLY A 95 0.79 -24.63 -2.77
CA GLY A 95 -0.59 -24.93 -3.15
C GLY A 95 -1.64 -24.45 -2.14
N GLU A 96 -1.22 -23.87 -1.00
CA GLU A 96 -2.16 -23.31 -0.03
C GLU A 96 -2.90 -22.12 -0.61
N LYS A 97 -4.23 -22.09 -0.40
CA LYS A 97 -5.08 -20.99 -0.87
C LYS A 97 -5.36 -20.01 0.27
N LEU A 98 -5.05 -18.75 0.02
CA LEU A 98 -5.25 -17.68 0.97
C LEU A 98 -6.24 -16.65 0.42
N LYS A 99 -7.19 -16.25 1.26
CA LYS A 99 -8.00 -15.07 1.00
C LYS A 99 -7.19 -13.85 1.42
N PHE A 100 -7.09 -12.85 0.54
CA PHE A 100 -6.39 -11.60 0.83
C PHE A 100 -7.34 -10.41 0.73
N TYR A 101 -6.98 -9.36 1.47
CA TYR A 101 -7.49 -8.01 1.33
C TYR A 101 -6.30 -7.07 1.33
N LEU A 102 -6.16 -6.29 0.27
CA LEU A 102 -5.01 -5.43 0.05
C LEU A 102 -5.46 -4.00 -0.24
N ARG A 103 -4.88 -3.04 0.49
CA ARG A 103 -4.96 -1.61 0.20
C ARG A 103 -3.60 -1.13 -0.24
N TRP A 104 -3.51 -0.54 -1.42
CA TRP A 104 -2.24 0.00 -1.92
C TRP A 104 -2.42 1.22 -2.82
N ASN A 105 -1.31 1.89 -3.10
CA ASN A 105 -1.24 2.92 -4.12
C ASN A 105 -0.95 2.25 -5.48
N PRO A 106 -1.90 2.21 -6.42
CA PRO A 106 -1.78 1.49 -7.68
C PRO A 106 -0.86 2.25 -8.67
N THR A 107 0.39 2.47 -8.29
CA THR A 107 1.36 3.16 -9.13
C THR A 107 2.53 2.25 -9.50
N ARG A 108 3.01 2.42 -10.73
CA ARG A 108 4.27 1.83 -11.20
C ARG A 108 5.24 2.93 -11.61
N THR A 109 6.52 2.60 -11.58
CA THR A 109 7.58 3.48 -12.05
C THR A 109 7.89 3.14 -13.50
N GLU A 110 7.82 4.13 -14.39
CA GLU A 110 8.20 4.01 -15.79
C GLU A 110 9.49 4.76 -16.06
N ASN A 111 10.33 4.19 -16.95
CA ASN A 111 11.49 4.89 -17.47
C ASN A 111 11.04 5.87 -18.56
N THR A 112 11.37 7.15 -18.40
CA THR A 112 10.96 8.21 -19.34
C THR A 112 11.76 8.20 -20.64
N GLU A 113 12.86 7.48 -20.76
CA GLU A 113 13.60 7.35 -22.02
C GLU A 113 12.82 6.60 -23.09
N THR A 114 11.99 5.65 -22.68
CA THR A 114 11.08 4.93 -23.58
C THR A 114 10.01 5.86 -24.14
N ILE A 115 9.51 6.79 -23.31
CA ILE A 115 8.45 7.74 -23.67
C ILE A 115 9.00 8.87 -24.55
N ARG A 116 10.28 9.22 -24.42
CA ARG A 116 10.94 10.27 -25.21
C ARG A 116 11.02 9.92 -26.69
N LYS A 117 11.03 8.66 -27.05
CA LYS A 117 10.96 8.20 -28.45
C LYS A 117 9.59 8.45 -29.08
N GLU A 118 8.53 8.55 -28.27
CA GLU A 118 7.15 8.73 -28.71
C GLU A 118 6.67 10.19 -28.68
N ARG A 119 7.33 11.08 -27.92
CA ARG A 119 6.91 12.49 -27.78
C ARG A 119 8.09 13.45 -27.88
N VAL A 120 8.02 14.34 -28.87
CA VAL A 120 8.97 15.45 -29.04
C VAL A 120 8.64 16.55 -28.02
N THR A 121 9.23 16.49 -26.81
CA THR A 121 9.11 17.56 -25.81
C THR A 121 10.48 18.13 -25.45
N LYS A 122 10.56 19.48 -25.38
CA LYS A 122 11.83 20.24 -25.14
C LYS A 122 12.19 20.39 -23.65
N LEU A 123 11.44 19.81 -22.72
CA LEU A 123 11.69 19.95 -21.28
C LEU A 123 12.64 18.86 -20.74
N PRO A 124 13.55 19.18 -19.80
CA PRO A 124 14.36 18.18 -19.13
C PRO A 124 13.46 17.25 -18.32
N LEU A 125 13.26 16.04 -18.81
CA LEU A 125 12.42 15.04 -18.16
C LEU A 125 13.20 14.37 -17.03
N ARG A 126 12.55 14.11 -15.91
CA ARG A 126 13.06 13.17 -14.90
C ARG A 126 13.29 11.81 -15.57
N LYS A 127 14.34 11.09 -15.19
CA LYS A 127 14.64 9.75 -15.73
C LYS A 127 13.51 8.74 -15.53
N THR A 128 12.67 8.95 -14.51
CA THR A 128 11.54 8.08 -14.17
C THR A 128 10.32 8.91 -13.79
N ARG A 129 9.13 8.38 -14.04
CA ARG A 129 7.85 8.92 -13.56
C ARG A 129 7.02 7.83 -12.87
N ARG A 130 6.21 8.22 -11.90
CA ARG A 130 5.16 7.36 -11.36
C ARG A 130 3.89 7.49 -12.19
N VAL A 131 3.30 6.36 -12.55
CA VAL A 131 2.07 6.27 -13.34
C VAL A 131 1.06 5.45 -12.55
N ASP A 132 -0.14 5.99 -12.42
CA ASP A 132 -1.28 5.27 -11.86
C ASP A 132 -1.79 4.26 -12.88
N VAL A 133 -1.79 2.98 -12.53
CA VAL A 133 -2.14 1.89 -13.47
C VAL A 133 -3.62 1.88 -13.83
N ILE A 134 -4.49 2.38 -12.95
CA ILE A 134 -5.94 2.49 -13.22
C ILE A 134 -6.22 3.64 -14.18
N LEU A 135 -5.62 4.81 -13.93
CA LEU A 135 -5.76 5.96 -14.84
C LEU A 135 -5.18 5.66 -16.23
N GLU A 136 -4.08 4.92 -16.27
CA GLU A 136 -3.50 4.48 -17.54
C GLU A 136 -4.42 3.50 -18.28
N ALA A 137 -5.00 2.53 -17.57
CA ALA A 137 -5.96 1.60 -18.15
C ALA A 137 -7.19 2.34 -18.73
N ARG A 138 -7.70 3.37 -18.03
CA ARG A 138 -8.77 4.24 -18.53
C ARG A 138 -8.36 4.98 -19.80
N ARG A 139 -7.17 5.56 -19.83
CA ARG A 139 -6.66 6.26 -21.00
C ARG A 139 -6.57 5.34 -22.22
N ARG A 140 -6.02 4.12 -22.04
CA ARG A 140 -5.91 3.12 -23.11
C ARG A 140 -7.28 2.68 -23.63
N ALA A 141 -8.24 2.46 -22.72
CA ALA A 141 -9.60 2.11 -23.12
C ALA A 141 -10.25 3.18 -24.01
N ILE A 142 -10.00 4.47 -23.71
CA ILE A 142 -10.47 5.59 -24.54
C ILE A 142 -9.74 5.62 -25.89
N GLU A 143 -8.41 5.47 -25.91
CA GLU A 143 -7.59 5.44 -27.13
C GLU A 143 -8.00 4.28 -28.07
N ASP A 144 -8.34 3.13 -27.49
CA ASP A 144 -8.77 1.93 -28.20
C ASP A 144 -10.27 1.92 -28.54
N HIS A 145 -10.99 3.01 -28.28
CA HIS A 145 -12.45 3.14 -28.49
C HIS A 145 -13.27 2.01 -27.81
N GLN A 146 -12.80 1.52 -26.65
CA GLN A 146 -13.48 0.48 -25.90
C GLN A 146 -14.50 1.08 -24.92
N GLU A 147 -15.75 0.68 -25.05
CA GLU A 147 -16.84 1.06 -24.12
C GLU A 147 -16.80 0.16 -22.87
N TRP A 148 -15.79 0.34 -22.04
CA TRP A 148 -15.73 -0.38 -20.75
C TRP A 148 -16.32 0.48 -19.63
N SER A 149 -17.06 -0.17 -18.74
CA SER A 149 -17.44 0.46 -17.48
C SER A 149 -16.21 0.77 -16.64
N ASN A 150 -16.30 1.76 -15.75
CA ASN A 150 -15.23 2.07 -14.81
C ASN A 150 -14.83 0.85 -13.98
N ASP A 151 -15.80 0.07 -13.52
CA ASP A 151 -15.58 -1.13 -12.72
C ASP A 151 -14.78 -2.20 -13.50
N SER A 152 -15.06 -2.38 -14.79
CA SER A 152 -14.32 -3.30 -15.66
C SER A 152 -12.87 -2.85 -15.86
N ILE A 153 -12.64 -1.55 -15.99
CA ILE A 153 -11.30 -0.97 -16.13
C ILE A 153 -10.50 -1.13 -14.83
N GLU A 154 -11.12 -0.84 -13.69
CA GLU A 154 -10.51 -0.97 -12.38
C GLU A 154 -10.15 -2.43 -12.08
N LEU A 155 -11.05 -3.36 -12.36
CA LEU A 155 -10.82 -4.79 -12.22
C LEU A 155 -9.64 -5.26 -13.08
N LYS A 156 -9.64 -4.92 -14.37
CA LYS A 156 -8.58 -5.31 -15.31
C LYS A 156 -7.23 -4.71 -14.93
N GLY A 157 -7.20 -3.43 -14.53
CA GLY A 157 -5.99 -2.77 -14.03
C GLY A 157 -5.44 -3.44 -12.78
N SER A 158 -6.32 -3.85 -11.87
CA SER A 158 -5.97 -4.57 -10.64
C SER A 158 -5.39 -5.95 -10.91
N ILE A 159 -6.05 -6.73 -11.78
CA ILE A 159 -5.57 -8.06 -12.18
C ILE A 159 -4.19 -7.96 -12.82
N ASN A 160 -4.00 -7.06 -13.77
CA ASN A 160 -2.72 -6.88 -14.45
C ASN A 160 -1.61 -6.48 -13.47
N TRP A 161 -1.92 -5.63 -12.50
CA TRP A 161 -0.94 -5.25 -11.49
C TRP A 161 -0.57 -6.43 -10.58
N LEU A 162 -1.54 -7.19 -10.09
CA LEU A 162 -1.32 -8.37 -9.25
C LEU A 162 -0.48 -9.42 -10.00
N LYS A 163 -0.81 -9.71 -11.27
CA LYS A 163 -0.05 -10.64 -12.11
C LYS A 163 1.42 -10.24 -12.27
N ASN A 164 1.72 -8.97 -12.39
CA ASN A 164 3.10 -8.49 -12.46
C ASN A 164 3.89 -8.71 -11.16
N HIS A 165 3.22 -9.09 -10.06
CA HIS A 165 3.83 -9.40 -8.77
C HIS A 165 3.80 -10.89 -8.42
N GLU A 166 3.21 -11.73 -9.29
CA GLU A 166 3.21 -13.20 -9.10
C GLU A 166 4.62 -13.81 -9.13
N HIS A 167 5.57 -13.11 -9.75
CA HIS A 167 6.93 -13.60 -9.95
C HIS A 167 7.98 -12.69 -9.31
N LYS A 168 9.08 -13.28 -8.89
CA LYS A 168 10.26 -12.59 -8.37
C LYS A 168 11.52 -13.09 -9.10
N HIS A 169 12.40 -12.15 -9.42
CA HIS A 169 13.73 -12.51 -9.95
C HIS A 169 14.65 -12.89 -8.79
N VAL A 170 15.08 -14.13 -8.74
CA VAL A 170 15.97 -14.67 -7.71
C VAL A 170 17.33 -14.94 -8.32
N SER A 171 18.40 -14.66 -7.59
CA SER A 171 19.77 -14.94 -8.02
C SER A 171 19.98 -16.45 -8.18
N GLY A 172 20.30 -16.90 -9.38
CA GLY A 172 20.66 -18.27 -9.70
C GLY A 172 22.13 -18.39 -10.12
N GLN A 173 22.59 -19.63 -10.38
CA GLN A 173 23.99 -19.90 -10.78
C GLN A 173 24.40 -19.21 -12.10
N ASN A 174 23.45 -18.98 -13.02
CA ASN A 174 23.68 -18.39 -14.34
C ASN A 174 22.99 -17.01 -14.52
N GLY A 175 22.72 -16.28 -13.43
CA GLY A 175 22.03 -15.00 -13.46
C GLY A 175 20.72 -15.02 -12.67
N PHE A 176 19.79 -14.12 -12.99
CA PHE A 176 18.49 -14.06 -12.33
C PHE A 176 17.52 -15.05 -13.00
N VAL A 177 16.82 -15.82 -12.17
CA VAL A 177 15.76 -16.73 -12.59
C VAL A 177 14.43 -16.17 -12.09
N GLU A 178 13.45 -16.07 -12.99
CA GLU A 178 12.09 -15.71 -12.63
C GLU A 178 11.43 -16.90 -11.92
N THR A 179 10.97 -16.66 -10.70
CA THR A 179 10.37 -17.70 -9.84
C THR A 179 8.97 -17.27 -9.44
N SER A 180 8.00 -18.15 -9.64
CA SER A 180 6.64 -17.94 -9.20
C SER A 180 6.57 -17.92 -7.68
N VAL A 181 5.94 -16.91 -7.13
CA VAL A 181 5.78 -16.70 -5.69
C VAL A 181 4.37 -17.09 -5.25
N PHE A 182 3.39 -16.64 -6.01
CA PHE A 182 1.97 -16.96 -5.86
C PHE A 182 1.29 -16.88 -7.22
N SER A 183 0.08 -17.41 -7.30
CA SER A 183 -0.82 -17.21 -8.44
C SER A 183 -2.16 -16.68 -7.95
N ILE A 184 -2.85 -15.86 -8.76
CA ILE A 184 -4.18 -15.35 -8.41
C ILE A 184 -5.28 -16.08 -9.15
N ALA A 185 -6.40 -16.31 -8.48
CA ALA A 185 -7.63 -16.74 -9.13
C ALA A 185 -8.37 -15.50 -9.66
N GLU A 186 -8.16 -15.13 -10.93
CA GLU A 186 -8.69 -13.89 -11.51
C GLU A 186 -10.20 -13.70 -11.28
N SER A 187 -10.97 -14.79 -11.38
CA SER A 187 -12.42 -14.76 -11.14
C SER A 187 -12.81 -14.44 -9.69
N SER A 188 -11.88 -14.54 -8.76
CA SER A 188 -12.09 -14.21 -7.34
C SER A 188 -11.79 -12.75 -7.01
N ILE A 189 -11.14 -12.03 -7.93
CA ILE A 189 -10.71 -10.66 -7.67
C ILE A 189 -11.92 -9.72 -7.65
N GLN A 190 -12.01 -8.95 -6.58
CA GLN A 190 -13.04 -7.93 -6.38
C GLN A 190 -12.37 -6.60 -6.04
N VAL A 191 -12.74 -5.57 -6.79
CA VAL A 191 -12.35 -4.19 -6.48
C VAL A 191 -13.41 -3.63 -5.54
N GLU A 192 -13.01 -3.41 -4.29
CA GLU A 192 -13.89 -2.88 -3.27
C GLU A 192 -14.06 -1.37 -3.44
N ARG A 193 -12.96 -0.69 -3.77
CA ARG A 193 -12.95 0.75 -3.91
C ARG A 193 -11.68 1.27 -4.60
N TYR A 194 -11.86 2.21 -5.52
CA TYR A 194 -10.79 3.05 -6.06
C TYR A 194 -11.13 4.53 -5.87
N TYR A 195 -10.22 5.29 -5.30
CA TYR A 195 -10.41 6.72 -5.09
C TYR A 195 -9.08 7.47 -5.03
N GLN A 196 -9.17 8.79 -5.19
CA GLN A 196 -8.00 9.67 -5.11
C GLN A 196 -8.17 10.67 -3.96
N VAL A 197 -7.12 10.82 -3.17
CA VAL A 197 -7.05 11.83 -2.11
C VAL A 197 -5.98 12.85 -2.44
N PRO A 198 -6.17 14.14 -2.10
CA PRO A 198 -5.14 15.15 -2.26
C PRO A 198 -3.93 14.78 -1.39
N HIS A 199 -2.74 14.83 -1.98
CA HIS A 199 -1.52 14.65 -1.20
C HIS A 199 -1.29 15.92 -0.35
N PRO A 200 -1.04 15.81 0.97
CA PRO A 200 -0.99 16.97 1.88
C PRO A 200 0.20 17.92 1.64
N LYS A 201 1.08 17.58 0.72
CA LYS A 201 2.22 18.41 0.35
C LYS A 201 2.16 18.73 -1.14
N VAL A 202 2.03 20.00 -1.47
CA VAL A 202 2.30 20.54 -2.81
C VAL A 202 3.72 21.13 -2.76
N GLY A 203 4.71 20.35 -3.23
CA GLY A 203 6.11 20.75 -3.07
C GLY A 203 6.51 20.87 -1.59
N ASN A 204 7.04 22.01 -1.16
CA ASN A 204 7.37 22.30 0.24
C ASN A 204 6.23 23.01 1.00
N GLN A 205 5.10 23.27 0.38
CA GLN A 205 3.97 23.98 0.98
C GLN A 205 2.90 23.01 1.47
N LYS A 206 2.32 23.28 2.64
CA LYS A 206 1.16 22.56 3.15
C LYS A 206 -0.09 23.06 2.42
N ILE A 207 -0.99 22.14 2.07
CA ILE A 207 -2.32 22.50 1.57
C ILE A 207 -3.08 23.20 2.69
N GLN A 208 -3.40 24.47 2.51
CA GLN A 208 -4.09 25.29 3.51
C GLN A 208 -5.47 25.78 3.03
N LYS A 209 -5.70 25.85 1.71
CA LYS A 209 -6.92 26.39 1.12
C LYS A 209 -7.59 25.38 0.20
N ARG A 210 -8.91 25.53 -0.02
CA ARG A 210 -9.71 24.67 -0.90
C ARG A 210 -9.16 24.66 -2.35
N GLU A 211 -8.70 25.78 -2.84
CA GLU A 211 -8.09 25.94 -4.17
C GLU A 211 -6.80 25.12 -4.32
N ASP A 212 -6.07 24.89 -3.22
CA ASP A 212 -4.87 24.06 -3.21
C ASP A 212 -5.20 22.58 -3.44
N PHE A 213 -6.43 22.14 -3.12
CA PHE A 213 -6.87 20.76 -3.32
C PHE A 213 -7.10 20.40 -4.80
N GLU A 214 -7.49 21.37 -5.62
CA GLU A 214 -7.73 21.13 -7.06
C GLU A 214 -6.43 20.98 -7.83
N THR A 215 -5.38 21.68 -7.39
CA THR A 215 -4.03 21.64 -7.99
C THR A 215 -3.09 20.66 -7.31
N ALA A 216 -3.48 20.10 -6.15
CA ALA A 216 -2.67 19.16 -5.39
C ALA A 216 -2.39 17.88 -6.18
N LYS A 217 -1.18 17.34 -6.00
CA LYS A 217 -0.90 15.96 -6.41
C LYS A 217 -1.86 15.04 -5.68
N LYS A 218 -2.47 14.14 -6.42
CA LYS A 218 -3.38 13.13 -5.86
C LYS A 218 -2.63 11.84 -5.56
N LEU A 219 -2.99 11.22 -4.45
CA LEU A 219 -2.59 9.87 -4.09
C LEU A 219 -3.77 8.96 -4.41
N SER A 220 -3.56 7.99 -5.28
CA SER A 220 -4.57 6.98 -5.59
C SER A 220 -4.54 5.87 -4.55
N ILE A 221 -5.70 5.41 -4.16
CA ILE A 221 -5.89 4.32 -3.22
C ILE A 221 -6.82 3.31 -3.88
N LEU A 222 -6.41 2.06 -3.83
CA LEU A 222 -7.16 0.93 -4.37
C LEU A 222 -7.28 -0.14 -3.29
N ASP A 223 -8.51 -0.53 -3.00
CA ASP A 223 -8.85 -1.65 -2.12
C ASP A 223 -9.31 -2.82 -2.99
N VAL A 224 -8.65 -3.96 -2.84
CA VAL A 224 -8.95 -5.17 -3.60
C VAL A 224 -8.92 -6.39 -2.69
N SER A 225 -9.80 -7.33 -2.95
CA SER A 225 -9.82 -8.64 -2.31
C SER A 225 -9.79 -9.76 -3.34
N GLY A 226 -9.45 -10.96 -2.89
CA GLY A 226 -9.41 -12.12 -3.78
C GLY A 226 -8.84 -13.36 -3.11
N ILE A 227 -8.56 -14.37 -3.94
CA ILE A 227 -7.92 -15.60 -3.54
C ILE A 227 -6.62 -15.75 -4.33
N LEU A 228 -5.55 -16.05 -3.61
CA LEU A 228 -4.27 -16.44 -4.20
C LEU A 228 -3.90 -17.86 -3.76
N THR A 229 -3.02 -18.50 -4.54
CA THR A 229 -2.39 -19.77 -4.21
C THR A 229 -0.90 -19.53 -4.00
N VAL A 230 -0.37 -20.02 -2.90
CA VAL A 230 1.06 -19.92 -2.59
C VAL A 230 1.84 -20.91 -3.45
N GLU A 231 2.75 -20.44 -4.27
CA GLU A 231 3.61 -21.29 -5.13
C GLU A 231 4.98 -21.52 -4.47
N ASN A 232 5.53 -20.50 -3.83
CA ASN A 232 6.79 -20.57 -3.09
C ASN A 232 6.64 -19.94 -1.70
N PRO A 233 6.45 -20.75 -0.64
CA PRO A 233 6.22 -20.25 0.72
C PRO A 233 7.31 -19.35 1.26
N SER A 234 8.58 -19.62 0.96
CA SER A 234 9.72 -18.83 1.44
C SER A 234 9.70 -17.43 0.84
N LEU A 235 9.56 -17.34 -0.49
CA LEU A 235 9.50 -16.06 -1.21
C LEU A 235 8.21 -15.30 -0.90
N PHE A 236 7.09 -16.01 -0.70
CA PHE A 236 5.84 -15.39 -0.31
C PHE A 236 5.92 -14.75 1.08
N ASN A 237 6.56 -15.42 2.04
CA ASN A 237 6.82 -14.86 3.35
C ASN A 237 7.69 -13.60 3.29
N GLU A 238 8.69 -13.54 2.40
CA GLU A 238 9.45 -12.32 2.21
C GLU A 238 8.56 -11.17 1.74
N ILE A 239 7.68 -11.39 0.75
CA ILE A 239 6.76 -10.36 0.26
C ILE A 239 5.77 -9.95 1.37
N LEU A 240 5.22 -10.92 2.09
CA LEU A 240 4.25 -10.68 3.15
C LEU A 240 4.83 -9.84 4.30
N LEU A 241 6.12 -9.98 4.57
CA LEU A 241 6.78 -9.36 5.72
C LEU A 241 7.50 -8.06 5.36
N HIS A 242 7.90 -7.87 4.10
CA HIS A 242 8.64 -6.69 3.66
C HIS A 242 7.83 -5.75 2.74
N GLY A 243 6.72 -6.18 2.20
CA GLY A 243 5.82 -5.40 1.33
C GLY A 243 6.27 -5.36 -0.11
#